data_2da25fe19deead394e02a07f9d9376a8
#
_entry.id   2da25fe19deead394e02a07f9d9376a8
#
_cell.length_a   1.000
_cell.length_b   1.000
_cell.length_c   1.000
_cell.angle_alpha   90.00
_cell.angle_beta   90.00
_cell.angle_gamma   90.00
#
_symmetry.space_group_name_H-M   'P 1'
#
loop_
_entity.id
_entity.type
_entity.pdbx_description
1 polymer ?
#
loop_
_entity_poly.entity_id
_entity_poly.type
_entity_poly.pdbx_seq_one_letter_code
_entity_poly.pdbx_strand_id
1 'polypeptide(L)'
;IVELVAKIKELGYNVITDGEFRRATWHLDFMWGFDGVGHTPTETGLPFHGEAAMVDDTYIVGRIGLSKEHPFVEHFRFVKALEDENTVAKQTMPSPAQVLAQFTMPFNRLNTEKVYSDDKELEDDIVAVYKKVIDDLYAAGCRNIQLDDCTWGMFADKIGHTLYGTTREGLIEFQKAHKDINNRVIANAPKDMIINTCLLYTSPSPRDGAT
;
A
#
# COMPACT_ATOMS: atom_id res chain seq x y z
N ILE A 1 -2.17 17.33 -11.62
CA ILE A 1 -3.35 16.49 -11.28
C ILE A 1 -4.59 17.01 -12.00
N VAL A 2 -4.92 18.30 -11.94
CA VAL A 2 -6.11 18.87 -12.64
C VAL A 2 -6.09 18.55 -14.13
N GLU A 3 -4.97 18.77 -14.80
CA GLU A 3 -4.80 18.47 -16.24
C GLU A 3 -4.92 16.95 -16.52
N LEU A 4 -4.36 16.09 -15.63
CA LEU A 4 -4.52 14.64 -15.73
C LEU A 4 -5.99 14.26 -15.66
N VAL A 5 -6.71 14.75 -14.65
CA VAL A 5 -8.14 14.44 -14.47
C VAL A 5 -8.96 14.94 -15.66
N ALA A 6 -8.68 16.13 -16.16
CA ALA A 6 -9.33 16.63 -17.37
C ALA A 6 -9.11 15.71 -18.57
N LYS A 7 -7.86 15.20 -18.74
CA LYS A 7 -7.54 14.26 -19.84
C LYS A 7 -8.19 12.89 -19.66
N ILE A 8 -8.25 12.37 -18.44
CA ILE A 8 -8.96 11.12 -18.13
C ILE A 8 -10.44 11.22 -18.54
N LYS A 9 -11.09 12.35 -18.19
CA LYS A 9 -12.50 12.62 -18.55
C LYS A 9 -12.70 12.77 -20.05
N GLU A 10 -11.82 13.52 -20.72
CA GLU A 10 -11.84 13.69 -22.20
C GLU A 10 -11.78 12.34 -22.92
N LEU A 11 -11.01 11.39 -22.38
CA LEU A 11 -10.88 10.03 -22.92
C LEU A 11 -12.07 9.11 -22.57
N GLY A 12 -13.07 9.60 -21.84
CA GLY A 12 -14.28 8.87 -21.51
C GLY A 12 -14.15 7.88 -20.34
N TYR A 13 -13.13 8.01 -19.50
CA TYR A 13 -13.02 7.20 -18.29
C TYR A 13 -13.94 7.72 -17.18
N ASN A 14 -14.63 6.79 -16.51
CA ASN A 14 -15.55 7.11 -15.40
C ASN A 14 -14.89 7.11 -14.01
N VAL A 15 -13.64 6.65 -13.91
CA VAL A 15 -12.87 6.65 -12.66
C VAL A 15 -11.70 7.59 -12.78
N ILE A 16 -11.60 8.53 -11.84
CA ILE A 16 -10.53 9.51 -11.77
C ILE A 16 -9.63 9.26 -10.55
N THR A 17 -8.33 9.50 -10.71
CA THR A 17 -7.31 9.41 -9.65
C THR A 17 -6.38 10.60 -9.71
N ASP A 18 -5.52 10.78 -8.70
CA ASP A 18 -4.47 11.80 -8.70
C ASP A 18 -3.22 11.39 -9.51
N GLY A 19 -3.18 10.16 -10.06
CA GLY A 19 -2.00 9.62 -10.73
C GLY A 19 -0.79 9.46 -9.81
N GLU A 20 -1.00 9.54 -8.51
CA GLU A 20 0.03 9.43 -7.45
C GLU A 20 1.12 10.52 -7.52
N PHE A 21 0.87 11.63 -8.20
CA PHE A 21 1.83 12.71 -8.40
C PHE A 21 2.32 13.39 -7.10
N ARG A 22 1.66 13.13 -5.97
CA ARG A 22 2.07 13.65 -4.65
C ARG A 22 3.01 12.70 -3.90
N ARG A 23 3.27 11.51 -4.43
CA ARG A 23 4.06 10.47 -3.77
C ARG A 23 5.48 10.45 -4.32
N ALA A 24 6.46 10.39 -3.45
CA ALA A 24 7.84 10.06 -3.83
C ALA A 24 7.94 8.57 -4.17
N THR A 25 7.24 7.73 -3.39
CA THR A 25 7.08 6.29 -3.64
C THR A 25 5.63 5.88 -3.42
N TRP A 26 5.13 4.98 -4.24
CA TRP A 26 3.72 4.59 -4.24
C TRP A 26 3.23 3.99 -2.90
N HIS A 27 4.11 3.32 -2.13
CA HIS A 27 3.78 2.63 -0.89
C HIS A 27 4.38 3.24 0.37
N LEU A 28 5.62 3.75 0.32
CA LEU A 28 6.29 4.25 1.52
C LEU A 28 5.65 5.55 2.03
N ASP A 29 5.26 6.45 1.13
CA ASP A 29 4.53 7.68 1.48
C ASP A 29 3.25 7.41 2.30
N PHE A 30 2.58 6.28 2.05
CA PHE A 30 1.46 5.85 2.86
C PHE A 30 1.90 5.47 4.28
N MET A 31 2.99 4.70 4.40
CA MET A 31 3.50 4.27 5.69
C MET A 31 4.03 5.44 6.53
N TRP A 32 4.59 6.46 5.89
CA TRP A 32 5.07 7.67 6.58
C TRP A 32 3.95 8.52 7.16
N GLY A 33 2.72 8.28 6.76
CA GLY A 33 1.52 8.86 7.37
C GLY A 33 1.15 8.26 8.73
N PHE A 34 1.79 7.17 9.15
CA PHE A 34 1.52 6.51 10.42
C PHE A 34 2.41 7.03 11.54
N ASP A 35 1.87 7.10 12.75
CA ASP A 35 2.68 7.20 13.96
C ASP A 35 3.52 5.93 14.10
N GLY A 36 4.71 6.03 14.66
CA GLY A 36 5.59 4.90 14.93
C GLY A 36 6.41 4.41 13.73
N VAL A 37 6.28 5.05 12.58
CA VAL A 37 7.10 4.79 11.38
C VAL A 37 8.10 5.92 11.19
N GLY A 38 9.38 5.56 11.05
CA GLY A 38 10.48 6.46 10.72
C GLY A 38 11.04 6.19 9.33
N HIS A 39 11.72 7.17 8.76
CA HIS A 39 12.45 7.00 7.51
C HIS A 39 13.72 7.86 7.48
N THR A 40 14.71 7.41 6.73
CA THR A 40 15.97 8.14 6.49
C THR A 40 16.41 7.93 5.04
N PRO A 41 17.06 8.92 4.41
CA PRO A 41 17.62 8.74 3.08
C PRO A 41 18.53 7.52 3.01
N THR A 42 18.34 6.66 2.01
CA THR A 42 19.20 5.51 1.78
C THR A 42 20.46 5.91 1.01
N GLU A 43 21.60 5.24 1.29
CA GLU A 43 22.83 5.42 0.53
C GLU A 43 22.94 4.42 -0.64
N THR A 44 22.20 3.29 -0.59
CA THR A 44 22.37 2.18 -1.53
C THR A 44 21.22 2.03 -2.52
N GLY A 45 20.01 2.45 -2.15
CA GLY A 45 18.79 2.28 -2.97
C GLY A 45 18.38 0.82 -3.16
N LEU A 46 17.23 0.64 -3.81
CA LEU A 46 16.74 -0.67 -4.26
C LEU A 46 17.26 -0.97 -5.67
N PRO A 47 17.87 -2.14 -5.91
CA PRO A 47 18.38 -2.50 -7.23
C PRO A 47 17.24 -2.80 -8.21
N PHE A 48 17.22 -2.11 -9.36
CA PHE A 48 16.33 -2.37 -10.48
C PHE A 48 17.16 -2.46 -11.78
N HIS A 49 17.16 -3.59 -12.44
CA HIS A 49 17.71 -3.78 -13.80
C HIS A 49 18.96 -2.93 -14.13
N GLY A 50 19.92 -2.84 -13.21
CA GLY A 50 21.16 -2.08 -13.39
C GLY A 50 21.13 -0.62 -12.90
N GLU A 51 20.01 -0.15 -12.39
CA GLU A 51 19.86 1.14 -11.73
C GLU A 51 19.42 0.96 -10.26
N ALA A 52 19.73 1.92 -9.41
CA ALA A 52 19.25 1.94 -8.03
C ALA A 52 18.12 2.95 -7.87
N ALA A 53 16.96 2.50 -7.43
CA ALA A 53 15.91 3.40 -7.00
C ALA A 53 16.26 3.96 -5.61
N MET A 54 16.62 5.24 -5.54
CA MET A 54 16.95 5.92 -4.29
C MET A 54 15.66 6.25 -3.55
N VAL A 55 15.30 5.38 -2.60
CA VAL A 55 14.12 5.54 -1.73
C VAL A 55 14.58 5.56 -0.29
N ASP A 56 13.83 6.25 0.59
CA ASP A 56 14.18 6.29 2.00
C ASP A 56 14.04 4.91 2.64
N ASP A 57 15.02 4.55 3.48
CA ASP A 57 14.89 3.41 4.36
C ASP A 57 13.75 3.67 5.34
N THR A 58 12.76 2.79 5.35
CA THR A 58 11.52 2.94 6.13
C THR A 58 11.43 1.82 7.16
N TYR A 59 11.32 2.19 8.43
CA TYR A 59 11.41 1.26 9.56
C TYR A 59 10.52 1.67 10.74
N ILE A 60 10.28 0.72 11.66
CA ILE A 60 9.51 0.96 12.88
C ILE A 60 10.39 1.62 13.94
N VAL A 61 9.88 2.71 14.55
CA VAL A 61 10.48 3.44 15.68
C VAL A 61 9.60 3.42 16.93
N GLY A 62 8.35 2.98 16.81
CA GLY A 62 7.36 2.86 17.87
C GLY A 62 6.17 2.05 17.39
N ARG A 63 5.17 1.84 18.26
CA ARG A 63 3.94 1.14 17.83
C ARG A 63 3.24 1.93 16.74
N ILE A 64 2.79 1.22 15.71
CA ILE A 64 2.04 1.80 14.60
C ILE A 64 0.69 2.34 15.12
N GLY A 65 0.37 3.57 14.75
CA GLY A 65 -0.85 4.25 15.14
C GLY A 65 -1.22 5.35 14.16
N LEU A 66 -2.33 6.03 14.44
CA LEU A 66 -2.77 7.18 13.66
C LEU A 66 -3.41 8.22 14.58
N SER A 67 -2.62 9.14 15.11
CA SER A 67 -3.07 10.23 16.00
C SER A 67 -3.69 11.40 15.26
N LYS A 68 -3.40 11.53 13.95
CA LYS A 68 -3.90 12.59 13.07
C LYS A 68 -4.57 11.95 11.85
N GLU A 69 -5.34 12.75 11.11
CA GLU A 69 -5.88 12.33 9.84
C GLU A 69 -4.73 12.00 8.85
N HIS A 70 -4.85 10.87 8.17
CA HIS A 70 -3.83 10.42 7.22
C HIS A 70 -3.77 11.36 6.00
N PRO A 71 -2.57 11.74 5.49
CA PRO A 71 -2.44 12.68 4.37
C PRO A 71 -3.21 12.27 3.10
N PHE A 72 -3.40 10.98 2.86
CA PHE A 72 -4.14 10.48 1.70
C PHE A 72 -5.62 10.86 1.71
N VAL A 73 -6.19 11.19 2.87
CA VAL A 73 -7.58 11.69 2.97
C VAL A 73 -7.70 13.08 2.34
N GLU A 74 -6.73 13.96 2.59
CA GLU A 74 -6.68 15.27 1.94
C GLU A 74 -6.40 15.14 0.43
N HIS A 75 -5.50 14.22 0.03
CA HIS A 75 -5.27 13.92 -1.38
C HIS A 75 -6.55 13.46 -2.08
N PHE A 76 -7.33 12.60 -1.42
CA PHE A 76 -8.62 12.13 -1.93
C PHE A 76 -9.63 13.29 -2.05
N ARG A 77 -9.78 14.15 -1.03
CA ARG A 77 -10.70 15.31 -1.08
C ARG A 77 -10.41 16.19 -2.29
N PHE A 78 -9.14 16.39 -2.63
CA PHE A 78 -8.76 17.16 -3.80
C PHE A 78 -9.27 16.52 -5.09
N VAL A 79 -9.12 15.21 -5.27
CA VAL A 79 -9.62 14.49 -6.46
C VAL A 79 -11.15 14.47 -6.46
N LYS A 80 -11.75 14.24 -5.29
CA LYS A 80 -13.20 14.24 -5.09
C LYS A 80 -13.85 15.56 -5.56
N ALA A 81 -13.21 16.69 -5.30
CA ALA A 81 -13.69 17.99 -5.74
C ALA A 81 -13.65 18.18 -7.28
N LEU A 82 -12.98 17.29 -8.00
CA LEU A 82 -12.93 17.29 -9.47
C LEU A 82 -13.95 16.34 -10.11
N GLU A 83 -14.77 15.63 -9.33
CA GLU A 83 -15.84 14.77 -9.87
C GLU A 83 -16.91 15.60 -10.64
N ASP A 84 -17.60 14.91 -11.50
CA ASP A 84 -18.82 15.37 -12.16
C ASP A 84 -19.86 14.24 -12.21
N GLU A 85 -20.95 14.45 -12.91
CA GLU A 85 -22.07 13.47 -13.01
C GLU A 85 -21.67 12.12 -13.63
N ASN A 86 -20.55 12.06 -14.36
CA ASN A 86 -20.09 10.89 -15.10
C ASN A 86 -18.86 10.22 -14.48
N THR A 87 -18.28 10.80 -13.43
CA THR A 87 -17.02 10.33 -12.88
C THR A 87 -17.05 10.14 -11.37
N VAL A 88 -16.27 9.18 -10.90
CA VAL A 88 -16.08 8.88 -9.47
C VAL A 88 -14.60 8.85 -9.13
N ALA A 89 -14.23 9.48 -8.01
CA ALA A 89 -12.86 9.46 -7.50
C ALA A 89 -12.55 8.10 -6.86
N LYS A 90 -11.38 7.57 -7.18
CA LYS A 90 -10.81 6.36 -6.57
C LYS A 90 -9.54 6.72 -5.82
N GLN A 91 -9.41 6.20 -4.59
CA GLN A 91 -8.16 6.25 -3.82
C GLN A 91 -7.37 4.97 -4.03
N THR A 92 -6.11 5.09 -4.43
CA THR A 92 -5.14 3.99 -4.44
C THR A 92 -4.28 4.05 -3.18
N MET A 93 -3.98 2.92 -2.59
CA MET A 93 -3.08 2.80 -1.44
C MET A 93 -2.49 1.39 -1.37
N PRO A 94 -1.30 1.18 -0.76
CA PRO A 94 -0.76 -0.16 -0.62
C PRO A 94 -1.73 -1.07 0.15
N SER A 95 -1.66 -2.37 -0.11
CA SER A 95 -2.42 -3.35 0.67
C SER A 95 -1.88 -3.45 2.10
N PRO A 96 -2.69 -3.90 3.07
CA PRO A 96 -2.21 -4.22 4.42
C PRO A 96 -1.06 -5.24 4.40
N ALA A 97 -1.11 -6.22 3.50
CA ALA A 97 -0.06 -7.20 3.30
C ALA A 97 1.27 -6.56 2.86
N GLN A 98 1.22 -5.51 2.03
CA GLN A 98 2.41 -4.76 1.61
C GLN A 98 3.07 -4.05 2.79
N VAL A 99 2.28 -3.48 3.70
CA VAL A 99 2.78 -2.86 4.94
C VAL A 99 3.37 -3.90 5.89
N LEU A 100 2.68 -5.03 6.08
CA LEU A 100 3.19 -6.13 6.88
C LEU A 100 4.52 -6.65 6.35
N ALA A 101 4.62 -6.87 5.03
CA ALA A 101 5.86 -7.31 4.38
C ALA A 101 7.00 -6.33 4.61
N GLN A 102 6.77 -5.01 4.46
CA GLN A 102 7.79 -3.98 4.68
C GLN A 102 8.47 -4.13 6.05
N PHE A 103 7.71 -4.44 7.10
CA PHE A 103 8.22 -4.47 8.47
C PHE A 103 8.61 -5.86 8.96
N THR A 104 8.20 -6.93 8.30
CA THR A 104 8.54 -8.32 8.68
C THR A 104 9.65 -8.94 7.85
N MET A 105 10.00 -8.34 6.70
CA MET A 105 11.14 -8.81 5.89
C MET A 105 12.48 -8.66 6.62
N PRO A 106 13.50 -9.49 6.26
CA PRO A 106 14.79 -9.55 6.96
C PRO A 106 15.47 -8.20 7.14
N PHE A 107 15.37 -7.29 6.18
CA PHE A 107 16.03 -5.97 6.25
C PHE A 107 15.44 -5.03 7.32
N ASN A 108 14.20 -5.28 7.75
CA ASN A 108 13.51 -4.50 8.79
C ASN A 108 13.25 -5.28 10.09
N ARG A 109 13.37 -6.59 10.08
CA ARG A 109 12.99 -7.48 11.17
C ARG A 109 13.53 -7.03 12.52
N LEU A 110 14.82 -6.71 12.58
CA LEU A 110 15.47 -6.28 13.83
C LEU A 110 14.90 -4.97 14.41
N ASN A 111 14.41 -4.06 13.58
CA ASN A 111 13.77 -2.84 14.06
C ASN A 111 12.37 -3.14 14.59
N THR A 112 11.63 -3.99 13.91
CA THR A 112 10.30 -4.42 14.31
C THR A 112 10.31 -5.14 15.65
N GLU A 113 11.25 -6.07 15.86
CA GLU A 113 11.39 -6.85 17.12
C GLU A 113 11.75 -5.99 18.35
N LYS A 114 12.27 -4.78 18.17
CA LYS A 114 12.50 -3.84 19.29
C LYS A 114 11.19 -3.28 19.86
N VAL A 115 10.12 -3.29 19.09
CA VAL A 115 8.83 -2.67 19.43
C VAL A 115 7.73 -3.72 19.61
N TYR A 116 7.71 -4.74 18.77
CA TYR A 116 6.72 -5.81 18.74
C TYR A 116 7.36 -7.14 19.14
N SER A 117 6.85 -7.75 20.20
CA SER A 117 7.28 -9.09 20.65
C SER A 117 6.66 -10.22 19.83
N ASP A 118 5.56 -9.92 19.13
CA ASP A 118 4.79 -10.85 18.31
C ASP A 118 4.28 -10.14 17.04
N ASP A 119 4.39 -10.81 15.90
CA ASP A 119 3.87 -10.31 14.62
C ASP A 119 2.36 -10.08 14.65
N LYS A 120 1.64 -10.82 15.50
CA LYS A 120 0.20 -10.62 15.68
C LYS A 120 -0.14 -9.26 16.24
N GLU A 121 0.66 -8.71 17.15
CA GLU A 121 0.48 -7.35 17.66
C GLU A 121 0.68 -6.30 16.55
N LEU A 122 1.70 -6.50 15.69
CA LEU A 122 1.93 -5.66 14.53
C LEU A 122 0.76 -5.71 13.54
N GLU A 123 0.26 -6.91 13.23
CA GLU A 123 -0.91 -7.10 12.37
C GLU A 123 -2.15 -6.37 12.93
N ASP A 124 -2.40 -6.47 14.23
CA ASP A 124 -3.54 -5.85 14.88
C ASP A 124 -3.47 -4.31 14.82
N ASP A 125 -2.29 -3.74 15.02
CA ASP A 125 -2.07 -2.30 14.88
C ASP A 125 -2.23 -1.86 13.40
N ILE A 126 -1.71 -2.61 12.43
CA ILE A 126 -1.92 -2.34 11.00
C ILE A 126 -3.41 -2.36 10.65
N VAL A 127 -4.16 -3.36 11.10
CA VAL A 127 -5.61 -3.45 10.87
C VAL A 127 -6.33 -2.24 11.46
N ALA A 128 -5.95 -1.81 12.66
CA ALA A 128 -6.56 -0.67 13.33
C ALA A 128 -6.34 0.64 12.57
N VAL A 129 -5.11 0.90 12.09
CA VAL A 129 -4.83 2.13 11.32
C VAL A 129 -5.51 2.12 9.95
N TYR A 130 -5.54 0.98 9.25
CA TYR A 130 -6.28 0.86 7.98
C TYR A 130 -7.77 1.11 8.16
N LYS A 131 -8.36 0.54 9.24
CA LYS A 131 -9.77 0.81 9.55
C LYS A 131 -10.01 2.30 9.69
N LYS A 132 -9.17 3.01 10.45
CA LYS A 132 -9.31 4.45 10.63
C LYS A 132 -9.14 5.21 9.32
N VAL A 133 -8.14 4.90 8.50
CA VAL A 133 -7.95 5.54 7.18
C VAL A 133 -9.17 5.32 6.28
N ILE A 134 -9.72 4.10 6.25
CA ILE A 134 -10.90 3.77 5.46
C ILE A 134 -12.13 4.53 5.98
N ASP A 135 -12.32 4.61 7.30
CA ASP A 135 -13.42 5.36 7.92
C ASP A 135 -13.31 6.87 7.58
N ASP A 136 -12.11 7.44 7.65
CA ASP A 136 -11.85 8.85 7.33
C ASP A 136 -12.06 9.12 5.82
N LEU A 137 -11.60 8.24 4.94
CA LEU A 137 -11.88 8.29 3.50
C LEU A 137 -13.36 8.18 3.20
N TYR A 138 -14.06 7.27 3.87
CA TYR A 138 -15.51 7.11 3.72
C TYR A 138 -16.26 8.38 4.14
N ALA A 139 -15.88 8.98 5.27
CA ALA A 139 -16.42 10.25 5.74
C ALA A 139 -16.13 11.41 4.76
N ALA A 140 -14.99 11.37 4.06
CA ALA A 140 -14.65 12.30 2.98
C ALA A 140 -15.42 12.04 1.67
N GLY A 141 -16.30 11.02 1.63
CA GLY A 141 -17.13 10.66 0.47
C GLY A 141 -16.49 9.62 -0.47
N CYS A 142 -15.40 8.97 -0.07
CA CYS A 142 -14.82 7.88 -0.83
C CYS A 142 -15.75 6.68 -0.86
N ARG A 143 -15.91 6.07 -2.05
CA ARG A 143 -16.68 4.83 -2.25
C ARG A 143 -15.92 3.83 -3.10
N ASN A 144 -14.69 4.15 -3.51
CA ASN A 144 -13.89 3.31 -4.38
C ASN A 144 -12.42 3.35 -3.93
N ILE A 145 -11.92 2.23 -3.41
CA ILE A 145 -10.53 2.05 -2.98
C ILE A 145 -9.88 0.96 -3.82
N GLN A 146 -8.63 1.17 -4.20
CA GLN A 146 -7.77 0.14 -4.76
C GLN A 146 -6.63 -0.15 -3.79
N LEU A 147 -6.50 -1.41 -3.38
CA LEU A 147 -5.38 -1.93 -2.61
C LEU A 147 -4.34 -2.48 -3.58
N ASP A 148 -3.17 -1.85 -3.64
CA ASP A 148 -2.05 -2.28 -4.47
C ASP A 148 -1.20 -3.29 -3.70
N ASP A 149 -1.17 -4.54 -4.18
CA ASP A 149 -0.57 -5.70 -3.51
C ASP A 149 0.42 -6.43 -4.40
N CYS A 150 1.64 -5.93 -4.49
CA CYS A 150 2.69 -6.57 -5.27
C CYS A 150 3.37 -7.76 -4.53
N THR A 151 3.01 -8.02 -3.27
CA THR A 151 3.59 -9.12 -2.48
C THR A 151 3.32 -10.49 -3.11
N TRP A 152 2.19 -10.65 -3.80
CA TRP A 152 1.85 -11.89 -4.50
C TRP A 152 2.81 -12.23 -5.64
N GLY A 153 3.39 -11.22 -6.30
CA GLY A 153 4.46 -11.42 -7.28
C GLY A 153 5.70 -12.06 -6.64
N MET A 154 6.07 -11.64 -5.44
CA MET A 154 7.19 -12.22 -4.69
C MET A 154 6.95 -13.68 -4.31
N PHE A 155 5.72 -14.08 -4.00
CA PHE A 155 5.38 -15.47 -3.71
C PHE A 155 5.45 -16.37 -4.95
N ALA A 156 5.20 -15.84 -6.13
CA ALA A 156 5.28 -16.57 -7.40
C ALA A 156 6.72 -16.69 -7.90
N ASP A 157 7.62 -15.81 -7.48
CA ASP A 157 9.01 -15.81 -7.90
C ASP A 157 9.78 -17.03 -7.36
N LYS A 158 10.73 -17.54 -8.16
CA LYS A 158 11.57 -18.69 -7.80
C LYS A 158 12.45 -18.41 -6.57
N ILE A 159 12.83 -17.15 -6.37
CA ILE A 159 13.69 -16.71 -5.26
C ILE A 159 12.90 -15.99 -4.14
N GLY A 160 11.57 -15.91 -4.26
CA GLY A 160 10.73 -15.19 -3.29
C GLY A 160 10.96 -15.63 -1.84
N HIS A 161 11.20 -16.93 -1.62
CA HIS A 161 11.54 -17.46 -0.30
C HIS A 161 12.83 -16.84 0.27
N THR A 162 13.80 -16.46 -0.56
CA THR A 162 15.02 -15.79 -0.12
C THR A 162 14.74 -14.38 0.36
N LEU A 163 13.84 -13.65 -0.29
CA LEU A 163 13.44 -12.30 0.11
C LEU A 163 12.78 -12.29 1.49
N TYR A 164 12.01 -13.34 1.81
CA TYR A 164 11.40 -13.51 3.12
C TYR A 164 12.31 -14.22 4.15
N GLY A 165 13.54 -14.56 3.77
CA GLY A 165 14.48 -15.26 4.67
C GLY A 165 13.98 -16.63 5.11
N THR A 166 13.24 -17.35 4.28
CA THR A 166 12.58 -18.61 4.60
C THR A 166 12.79 -19.68 3.53
N THR A 167 12.15 -20.84 3.67
CA THR A 167 12.09 -21.91 2.67
C THR A 167 10.84 -21.72 1.78
N ARG A 168 10.74 -22.51 0.70
CA ARG A 168 9.53 -22.53 -0.13
C ARG A 168 8.29 -22.95 0.65
N GLU A 169 8.44 -23.92 1.54
CA GLU A 169 7.36 -24.37 2.42
C GLU A 169 6.99 -23.29 3.44
N GLY A 170 7.98 -22.55 3.96
CA GLY A 170 7.78 -21.43 4.87
C GLY A 170 7.03 -20.26 4.25
N LEU A 171 7.10 -20.06 2.92
CA LEU A 171 6.30 -19.04 2.23
C LEU A 171 4.79 -19.22 2.41
N ILE A 172 4.31 -20.43 2.66
CA ILE A 172 2.88 -20.72 2.86
C ILE A 172 2.35 -19.97 4.08
N GLU A 173 3.14 -19.85 5.14
CA GLU A 173 2.73 -19.13 6.36
C GLU A 173 2.65 -17.61 6.09
N PHE A 174 3.61 -17.05 5.35
CA PHE A 174 3.55 -15.65 4.92
C PHE A 174 2.32 -15.40 4.02
N GLN A 175 2.02 -16.28 3.07
CA GLN A 175 0.81 -16.18 2.25
C GLN A 175 -0.48 -16.19 3.09
N LYS A 176 -0.54 -17.03 4.11
CA LYS A 176 -1.68 -17.07 5.04
C LYS A 176 -1.81 -15.75 5.81
N ALA A 177 -0.72 -15.24 6.38
CA ALA A 177 -0.71 -13.97 7.11
C ALA A 177 -1.13 -12.80 6.21
N HIS A 178 -0.59 -12.72 4.98
CA HIS A 178 -0.95 -11.69 4.00
C HIS A 178 -2.43 -11.75 3.60
N LYS A 179 -2.96 -12.93 3.35
CA LYS A 179 -4.37 -13.11 3.07
C LYS A 179 -5.23 -12.72 4.26
N ASP A 180 -4.85 -13.13 5.48
CA ASP A 180 -5.61 -12.86 6.70
C ASP A 180 -5.68 -11.36 6.98
N ILE A 181 -4.56 -10.65 6.96
CA ILE A 181 -4.54 -9.21 7.25
C ILE A 181 -5.35 -8.40 6.23
N ASN A 182 -5.26 -8.73 4.93
CA ASN A 182 -6.07 -8.10 3.89
C ASN A 182 -7.56 -8.35 4.14
N ASN A 183 -7.95 -9.58 4.44
CA ASN A 183 -9.34 -9.95 4.72
C ASN A 183 -9.88 -9.25 5.97
N ARG A 184 -9.09 -9.13 7.04
CA ARG A 184 -9.47 -8.43 8.28
C ARG A 184 -9.75 -6.96 8.05
N VAL A 185 -8.98 -6.30 7.21
CA VAL A 185 -9.22 -4.90 6.83
C VAL A 185 -10.48 -4.78 5.98
N ILE A 186 -10.64 -5.61 4.94
CA ILE A 186 -11.79 -5.56 4.03
C ILE A 186 -13.10 -5.87 4.78
N ALA A 187 -13.09 -6.84 5.68
CA ALA A 187 -14.26 -7.21 6.47
C ALA A 187 -14.80 -6.07 7.37
N ASN A 188 -13.94 -5.12 7.73
CA ASN A 188 -14.30 -3.96 8.54
C ASN A 188 -14.72 -2.73 7.73
N ALA A 189 -14.65 -2.80 6.39
CA ALA A 189 -15.02 -1.68 5.53
C ALA A 189 -16.54 -1.49 5.45
N PRO A 190 -17.03 -0.24 5.19
CA PRO A 190 -18.43 0.03 4.92
C PRO A 190 -18.94 -0.81 3.74
N LYS A 191 -20.18 -1.33 3.85
CA LYS A 191 -20.74 -2.30 2.87
C LYS A 191 -20.95 -1.74 1.46
N ASP A 192 -21.12 -0.44 1.32
CA ASP A 192 -21.28 0.27 0.06
C ASP A 192 -19.95 0.80 -0.51
N MET A 193 -18.82 0.47 0.14
CA MET A 193 -17.50 0.77 -0.38
C MET A 193 -17.04 -0.35 -1.31
N ILE A 194 -16.63 0.02 -2.52
CA ILE A 194 -16.00 -0.89 -3.48
C ILE A 194 -14.50 -0.92 -3.14
N ILE A 195 -13.98 -2.11 -2.83
CA ILE A 195 -12.56 -2.34 -2.61
C ILE A 195 -12.07 -3.35 -3.65
N ASN A 196 -11.14 -2.89 -4.47
CA ASN A 196 -10.47 -3.72 -5.48
C ASN A 196 -9.04 -3.99 -5.05
N THR A 197 -8.49 -5.14 -5.44
CA THR A 197 -7.08 -5.47 -5.28
C THR A 197 -6.39 -5.47 -6.63
N CYS A 198 -5.26 -4.77 -6.73
CA CYS A 198 -4.38 -4.80 -7.89
C CYS A 198 -3.14 -5.64 -7.55
N LEU A 199 -2.93 -6.74 -8.27
CA LEU A 199 -1.78 -7.64 -8.06
C LEU A 199 -0.62 -7.36 -9.01
N LEU A 200 -0.83 -6.57 -10.06
CA LEU A 200 0.11 -6.36 -11.16
C LEU A 200 0.67 -4.94 -11.23
N TYR A 201 0.43 -4.12 -10.23
CA TYR A 201 0.83 -2.71 -10.26
C TYR A 201 2.32 -2.48 -10.50
N THR A 202 3.16 -3.41 -10.04
CA THR A 202 4.62 -3.36 -10.20
C THR A 202 5.21 -4.59 -10.88
N SER A 203 4.38 -5.54 -11.32
CA SER A 203 4.83 -6.76 -11.99
C SER A 203 4.48 -6.68 -13.48
N PRO A 204 5.42 -6.98 -14.39
CA PRO A 204 5.13 -7.00 -15.81
C PRO A 204 4.04 -8.04 -16.10
N SER A 205 3.01 -7.62 -16.81
CA SER A 205 2.01 -8.53 -17.35
C SER A 205 2.67 -9.44 -18.40
N PRO A 206 2.23 -10.70 -18.56
CA PRO A 206 2.64 -11.51 -19.72
C PRO A 206 2.38 -10.84 -21.08
N ARG A 207 1.53 -9.81 -21.12
CA ARG A 207 1.28 -8.98 -22.31
C ARG A 207 2.34 -7.91 -22.54
N ASP A 208 3.08 -7.49 -21.50
CA ASP A 208 4.09 -6.44 -21.59
C ASP A 208 5.40 -6.94 -22.19
N GLY A 209 5.61 -8.26 -22.26
CA GLY A 209 6.75 -8.92 -22.89
C GLY A 209 6.55 -9.28 -24.35
N ALA A 210 5.45 -8.87 -24.99
CA ALA A 210 5.11 -9.19 -26.37
C ALA A 210 5.40 -8.04 -27.37
N THR A 211 6.33 -7.14 -27.03
CA THR A 211 6.85 -6.11 -27.94
C THR A 211 8.31 -6.36 -28.30
#